data_faee2ca805e106e1528d11fb2e989c25
#
_entry.id   faee2ca805e106e1528d11fb2e989c25
#
_cell.length_a   1.000
_cell.length_b   1.000
_cell.length_c   1.000
_cell.angle_alpha   90.00
_cell.angle_beta   90.00
_cell.angle_gamma   90.00
#
_symmetry.space_group_name_H-M   'P 1'
#
loop_
_entity.id
_entity.type
_entity.pdbx_description
1 polymer ?
#
loop_
_entity_poly.entity_id
_entity_poly.type
_entity_poly.pdbx_seq_one_letter_code
_entity_poly.pdbx_strand_id
1 'polypeptide(L)'
;MKKYLVGGAVRDILLKQPVTDRDWVVVGAKPHDLLQEGYVQVGKDFPVFLHPKTKEEYALARTERKSGLGYTGFICDFNENITLQQDLERRDLTINAIAMDENQQLIDPFHGVRDINQRILRHVSAAFTEDPLRVLRVARFAARFHHLGFTIATETLNLMQKMVIDGEIQTLTPERVWKETEKALNTKDPQIFFSILRDIGALAILYPEIDILFSIPNIHQQNLGQFTLSALKYVSEMTNENEIRFATLCCHVETINNAVKSEHPHLIQLEQLCQRCKIPNKYQKIANLACRYCELVHNIGKLSATEIVTLLNNIDVWRNPHHLQQLLIVCCADAKVINHNDRQLYQPKIILEKAYQIAKSVSIKEIIAEGFIGKDIQIELNRRRIKALSN
;
A
#
# COMPACT_ATOMS: atom_id res chain seq x y z
N MET A 1 9.86 -37.07 11.66
CA MET A 1 9.27 -35.77 11.31
C MET A 1 9.51 -34.78 12.44
N LYS A 2 10.06 -33.59 12.13
CA LYS A 2 10.24 -32.48 13.10
C LYS A 2 9.50 -31.24 12.60
N LYS A 3 8.85 -30.50 13.49
CA LYS A 3 8.05 -29.31 13.17
C LYS A 3 8.69 -28.09 13.80
N TYR A 4 8.82 -27.00 13.04
CA TYR A 4 9.45 -25.77 13.48
C TYR A 4 8.57 -24.58 13.14
N LEU A 5 8.30 -23.71 14.12
CA LEU A 5 7.74 -22.38 13.86
C LEU A 5 8.80 -21.55 13.15
N VAL A 6 8.44 -20.82 12.09
CA VAL A 6 9.44 -20.12 11.26
C VAL A 6 9.00 -18.72 10.84
N GLY A 7 9.96 -17.94 10.38
CA GLY A 7 9.70 -16.72 9.62
C GLY A 7 9.10 -15.59 10.44
N GLY A 8 8.00 -15.02 9.93
CA GLY A 8 7.35 -13.85 10.50
C GLY A 8 6.95 -14.01 11.96
N ALA A 9 6.44 -15.20 12.32
CA ALA A 9 6.01 -15.48 13.69
C ALA A 9 7.17 -15.43 14.68
N VAL A 10 8.30 -16.08 14.38
CA VAL A 10 9.48 -16.08 15.27
C VAL A 10 10.06 -14.67 15.39
N ARG A 11 10.20 -13.95 14.28
CA ARG A 11 10.63 -12.54 14.29
C ARG A 11 9.72 -11.68 15.16
N ASP A 12 8.41 -11.78 15.00
CA ASP A 12 7.45 -10.92 15.71
C ASP A 12 7.43 -11.27 17.23
N ILE A 13 7.62 -12.55 17.62
CA ILE A 13 7.86 -12.95 19.01
C ILE A 13 9.11 -12.25 19.57
N LEU A 14 10.24 -12.32 18.84
CA LEU A 14 11.50 -11.71 19.28
C LEU A 14 11.42 -10.17 19.37
N LEU A 15 10.63 -9.55 18.49
CA LEU A 15 10.35 -8.10 18.53
C LEU A 15 9.26 -7.71 19.53
N LYS A 16 8.65 -8.67 20.23
CA LYS A 16 7.51 -8.44 21.15
C LYS A 16 6.33 -7.74 20.43
N GLN A 17 6.13 -8.08 19.14
CA GLN A 17 5.01 -7.61 18.34
C GLN A 17 3.89 -8.67 18.32
N PRO A 18 2.63 -8.29 18.09
CA PRO A 18 1.54 -9.24 17.91
C PRO A 18 1.84 -10.21 16.77
N VAL A 19 1.68 -11.51 17.02
CA VAL A 19 1.79 -12.56 16.01
C VAL A 19 0.41 -12.79 15.42
N THR A 20 0.26 -12.52 14.12
CA THR A 20 -1.01 -12.72 13.39
C THR A 20 -1.10 -14.09 12.75
N ASP A 21 -0.02 -14.53 12.10
CA ASP A 21 0.02 -15.77 11.36
C ASP A 21 1.19 -16.63 11.85
N ARG A 22 0.97 -17.95 11.92
CA ARG A 22 1.97 -18.91 12.34
C ARG A 22 2.23 -19.88 11.21
N ASP A 23 3.42 -19.80 10.63
CA ASP A 23 3.91 -20.66 9.58
C ASP A 23 4.85 -21.72 10.20
N TRP A 24 4.63 -22.98 9.83
CA TRP A 24 5.41 -24.10 10.30
C TRP A 24 6.15 -24.77 9.14
N VAL A 25 7.40 -25.14 9.38
CA VAL A 25 8.18 -25.99 8.46
C VAL A 25 8.30 -27.39 9.06
N VAL A 26 8.04 -28.39 8.23
CA VAL A 26 8.14 -29.81 8.56
C VAL A 26 9.34 -30.40 7.85
N VAL A 27 10.28 -30.95 8.60
CA VAL A 27 11.51 -31.58 8.12
C VAL A 27 11.45 -33.09 8.32
N GLY A 28 11.94 -33.87 7.35
CA GLY A 28 11.98 -35.34 7.41
C GLY A 28 10.60 -35.97 7.28
N ALA A 29 9.75 -35.42 6.40
CA ALA A 29 8.41 -35.97 6.13
C ALA A 29 8.07 -35.86 4.64
N LYS A 30 7.13 -36.72 4.23
CA LYS A 30 6.47 -36.72 2.92
C LYS A 30 5.05 -36.16 3.05
N PRO A 31 4.44 -35.68 1.95
CA PRO A 31 3.03 -35.25 1.95
C PRO A 31 2.07 -36.25 2.60
N HIS A 32 2.30 -37.52 2.34
CA HIS A 32 1.47 -38.64 2.88
C HIS A 32 1.46 -38.66 4.42
N ASP A 33 2.59 -38.41 5.05
CA ASP A 33 2.72 -38.45 6.51
C ASP A 33 1.83 -37.40 7.18
N LEU A 34 1.78 -36.18 6.62
CA LEU A 34 0.91 -35.11 7.11
C LEU A 34 -0.58 -35.46 6.87
N LEU A 35 -0.91 -36.00 5.72
CA LEU A 35 -2.27 -36.42 5.43
C LEU A 35 -2.74 -37.51 6.40
N GLN A 36 -1.87 -38.47 6.78
CA GLN A 36 -2.19 -39.50 7.79
C GLN A 36 -2.42 -38.90 9.19
N GLU A 37 -1.75 -37.80 9.53
CA GLU A 37 -1.99 -37.04 10.77
C GLU A 37 -3.27 -36.18 10.71
N GLY A 38 -4.04 -36.20 9.61
CA GLY A 38 -5.29 -35.49 9.44
C GLY A 38 -5.14 -34.04 8.98
N TYR A 39 -3.96 -33.63 8.49
CA TYR A 39 -3.78 -32.33 7.85
C TYR A 39 -4.50 -32.29 6.49
N VAL A 40 -4.96 -31.10 6.09
CA VAL A 40 -5.63 -30.91 4.80
C VAL A 40 -4.70 -30.16 3.87
N GLN A 41 -4.36 -30.77 2.72
CA GLN A 41 -3.53 -30.12 1.71
C GLN A 41 -4.30 -29.01 1.01
N VAL A 42 -3.67 -27.82 0.89
CA VAL A 42 -4.14 -26.65 0.13
C VAL A 42 -3.04 -26.24 -0.85
N GLY A 43 -3.45 -25.75 -2.04
CA GLY A 43 -2.50 -25.39 -3.10
C GLY A 43 -2.14 -26.57 -4.02
N LYS A 44 -2.01 -26.25 -5.33
CA LYS A 44 -1.67 -27.26 -6.36
C LYS A 44 -0.16 -27.38 -6.57
N ASP A 45 0.53 -26.24 -6.60
CA ASP A 45 1.95 -26.17 -6.98
C ASP A 45 2.89 -26.28 -5.76
N PHE A 46 2.40 -25.91 -4.57
CA PHE A 46 3.13 -26.00 -3.31
C PHE A 46 2.28 -26.71 -2.27
N PRO A 47 2.70 -27.87 -1.77
CA PRO A 47 1.96 -28.57 -0.74
C PRO A 47 2.07 -27.81 0.59
N VAL A 48 1.09 -26.95 0.85
CA VAL A 48 0.81 -26.38 2.17
C VAL A 48 -0.30 -27.21 2.80
N PHE A 49 -0.16 -27.48 4.07
CA PHE A 49 -1.07 -28.32 4.83
C PHE A 49 -1.66 -27.52 5.99
N LEU A 50 -2.97 -27.51 6.11
CA LEU A 50 -3.66 -26.88 7.23
C LEU A 50 -3.79 -27.88 8.39
N HIS A 51 -3.37 -27.45 9.57
CA HIS A 51 -3.54 -28.25 10.79
C HIS A 51 -5.03 -28.49 11.08
N PRO A 52 -5.45 -29.72 11.41
CA PRO A 52 -6.87 -30.08 11.50
C PRO A 52 -7.66 -29.23 12.50
N LYS A 53 -7.05 -28.84 13.62
CA LYS A 53 -7.69 -28.07 14.69
C LYS A 53 -7.41 -26.56 14.60
N THR A 54 -6.12 -26.15 14.52
CA THR A 54 -5.73 -24.73 14.61
C THR A 54 -5.83 -24.00 13.28
N LYS A 55 -5.88 -24.73 12.15
CA LYS A 55 -5.85 -24.20 10.78
C LYS A 55 -4.56 -23.43 10.44
N GLU A 56 -3.55 -23.51 11.28
CA GLU A 56 -2.21 -22.98 10.99
C GLU A 56 -1.59 -23.68 9.78
N GLU A 57 -0.76 -22.98 9.05
CA GLU A 57 -0.13 -23.47 7.82
C GLU A 57 1.17 -24.21 8.09
N TYR A 58 1.27 -25.43 7.55
CA TYR A 58 2.45 -26.29 7.61
C TYR A 58 2.94 -26.56 6.20
N ALA A 59 4.21 -26.26 5.93
CA ALA A 59 4.86 -26.56 4.66
C ALA A 59 5.99 -27.57 4.86
N LEU A 60 6.20 -28.47 3.91
CA LEU A 60 7.41 -29.30 3.92
C LEU A 60 8.64 -28.43 3.66
N ALA A 61 9.76 -28.77 4.30
CA ALA A 61 11.04 -28.16 3.99
C ALA A 61 11.34 -28.35 2.50
N ARG A 62 11.78 -27.26 1.84
CA ARG A 62 12.00 -27.25 0.40
C ARG A 62 13.17 -26.39 0.00
N THR A 63 13.72 -26.69 -1.18
CA THR A 63 14.61 -25.82 -1.93
C THR A 63 13.89 -25.28 -3.15
N GLU A 64 14.25 -24.08 -3.56
CA GLU A 64 13.73 -23.43 -4.75
C GLU A 64 14.90 -23.19 -5.70
N ARG A 65 14.73 -23.46 -6.99
CA ARG A 65 15.74 -23.16 -8.02
C ARG A 65 15.08 -22.44 -9.19
N LYS A 66 15.69 -21.36 -9.65
CA LYS A 66 15.28 -20.64 -10.85
C LYS A 66 15.54 -21.52 -12.07
N SER A 67 14.53 -21.86 -12.85
CA SER A 67 14.62 -22.65 -14.09
C SER A 67 14.23 -21.88 -15.33
N GLY A 68 13.86 -20.58 -15.23
CA GLY A 68 13.46 -19.72 -16.33
C GLY A 68 13.18 -18.28 -15.89
N LEU A 69 12.69 -17.46 -16.82
CA LEU A 69 12.29 -16.09 -16.54
C LEU A 69 10.89 -16.04 -15.92
N GLY A 70 10.72 -15.20 -14.91
CA GLY A 70 9.41 -14.93 -14.27
C GLY A 70 8.98 -15.94 -13.20
N TYR A 71 7.74 -15.80 -12.72
CA TYR A 71 7.17 -16.56 -11.60
C TYR A 71 6.98 -18.05 -11.86
N THR A 72 6.73 -18.46 -13.10
CA THR A 72 6.56 -19.87 -13.51
C THR A 72 7.89 -20.62 -13.67
N GLY A 73 9.01 -19.92 -13.52
CA GLY A 73 10.36 -20.45 -13.68
C GLY A 73 10.99 -21.03 -12.42
N PHE A 74 10.23 -21.38 -11.38
CA PHE A 74 10.75 -22.01 -10.19
C PHE A 74 10.43 -23.50 -10.17
N ILE A 75 11.46 -24.33 -9.97
CA ILE A 75 11.31 -25.72 -9.59
C ILE A 75 11.46 -25.77 -8.07
N CYS A 76 10.40 -26.21 -7.40
CA CYS A 76 10.45 -26.49 -5.98
C CYS A 76 10.72 -27.97 -5.80
N ASP A 77 11.80 -28.28 -5.14
CA ASP A 77 12.10 -29.64 -4.67
C ASP A 77 11.74 -29.73 -3.19
N PHE A 78 10.91 -30.70 -2.85
CA PHE A 78 10.51 -31.01 -1.49
C PHE A 78 10.67 -32.52 -1.29
N ASN A 79 11.64 -32.90 -0.50
CA ASN A 79 11.88 -34.31 -0.14
C ASN A 79 12.34 -34.39 1.33
N GLU A 80 12.31 -35.60 1.86
CA GLU A 80 12.62 -35.89 3.27
C GLU A 80 14.08 -35.57 3.67
N ASN A 81 14.99 -35.41 2.70
CA ASN A 81 16.41 -35.12 2.95
C ASN A 81 16.73 -33.63 3.05
N ILE A 82 15.77 -32.77 2.71
CA ILE A 82 15.97 -31.31 2.79
C ILE A 82 16.01 -30.91 4.26
N THR A 83 17.12 -30.26 4.63
CA THR A 83 17.36 -29.80 6.00
C THR A 83 16.62 -28.50 6.31
N LEU A 84 16.40 -28.22 7.58
CA LEU A 84 15.87 -26.93 8.03
C LEU A 84 16.75 -25.75 7.56
N GLN A 85 18.06 -25.90 7.60
CA GLN A 85 18.99 -24.86 7.17
C GLN A 85 18.83 -24.52 5.69
N GLN A 86 18.66 -25.50 4.81
CA GLN A 86 18.39 -25.27 3.39
C GLN A 86 17.06 -24.55 3.14
N ASP A 87 16.01 -24.85 3.92
CA ASP A 87 14.75 -24.09 3.82
C ASP A 87 14.90 -22.67 4.31
N LEU A 88 15.67 -22.43 5.36
CA LEU A 88 15.91 -21.08 5.88
C LEU A 88 16.81 -20.26 4.93
N GLU A 89 17.78 -20.87 4.23
CA GLU A 89 18.72 -20.23 3.33
C GLU A 89 18.06 -19.54 2.13
N ARG A 90 16.98 -20.12 1.61
CA ARG A 90 16.22 -19.57 0.47
C ARG A 90 15.31 -18.39 0.83
N ARG A 91 15.19 -18.00 2.11
CA ARG A 91 14.33 -16.92 2.55
C ARG A 91 14.90 -15.55 2.19
N ASP A 92 14.03 -14.52 2.26
CA ASP A 92 14.39 -13.15 1.85
C ASP A 92 15.37 -12.45 2.80
N LEU A 93 15.07 -12.45 4.11
CA LEU A 93 15.81 -11.71 5.13
C LEU A 93 16.25 -12.63 6.28
N THR A 94 17.41 -12.36 6.87
CA THR A 94 17.93 -13.08 8.04
C THR A 94 16.94 -13.08 9.20
N ILE A 95 16.27 -11.97 9.44
CA ILE A 95 15.23 -11.83 10.48
C ILE A 95 14.00 -12.71 10.23
N ASN A 96 13.81 -13.21 9.01
CA ASN A 96 12.74 -14.15 8.62
C ASN A 96 13.28 -15.58 8.46
N ALA A 97 14.60 -15.79 8.62
CA ALA A 97 15.28 -17.08 8.49
C ALA A 97 15.66 -17.68 9.86
N ILE A 98 14.81 -17.43 10.86
CA ILE A 98 14.92 -17.98 12.20
C ILE A 98 13.81 -19.02 12.39
N ALA A 99 14.14 -20.14 13.01
CA ALA A 99 13.18 -21.17 13.40
C ALA A 99 13.14 -21.31 14.92
N MET A 100 12.04 -21.84 15.43
CA MET A 100 11.85 -22.18 16.84
C MET A 100 11.28 -23.60 16.92
N ASP A 101 11.88 -24.44 17.72
CA ASP A 101 11.40 -25.79 17.95
C ASP A 101 10.24 -25.86 18.97
N GLU A 102 9.77 -27.05 19.25
CA GLU A 102 8.69 -27.32 20.22
C GLU A 102 9.07 -26.96 21.66
N ASN A 103 10.36 -26.96 21.98
CA ASN A 103 10.90 -26.56 23.28
C ASN A 103 11.23 -25.05 23.36
N GLN A 104 10.81 -24.28 22.36
CA GLN A 104 11.08 -22.86 22.23
C GLN A 104 12.57 -22.51 22.04
N GLN A 105 13.39 -23.50 21.64
CA GLN A 105 14.79 -23.24 21.30
C GLN A 105 14.90 -22.63 19.90
N LEU A 106 15.69 -21.56 19.82
CA LEU A 106 15.93 -20.86 18.56
C LEU A 106 17.00 -21.60 17.72
N ILE A 107 16.73 -21.72 16.42
CA ILE A 107 17.66 -22.23 15.42
C ILE A 107 17.88 -21.10 14.43
N ASP A 108 19.06 -20.49 14.48
CA ASP A 108 19.41 -19.25 13.77
C ASP A 108 20.75 -19.38 13.02
N PRO A 109 20.79 -20.18 11.94
CA PRO A 109 22.04 -20.40 11.20
C PRO A 109 22.53 -19.17 10.43
N PHE A 110 21.70 -18.16 10.23
CA PHE A 110 22.01 -16.96 9.44
C PHE A 110 22.08 -15.67 10.28
N HIS A 111 22.19 -15.79 11.59
CA HIS A 111 22.37 -14.67 12.54
C HIS A 111 21.24 -13.64 12.54
N GLY A 112 20.00 -14.07 12.26
CA GLY A 112 18.83 -13.20 12.23
C GLY A 112 18.52 -12.56 13.59
N VAL A 113 18.81 -13.26 14.70
CA VAL A 113 18.66 -12.70 16.07
C VAL A 113 19.61 -11.52 16.27
N ARG A 114 20.86 -11.61 15.78
CA ARG A 114 21.80 -10.49 15.81
C ARG A 114 21.29 -9.31 14.99
N ASP A 115 20.79 -9.55 13.79
CA ASP A 115 20.26 -8.49 12.93
C ASP A 115 18.97 -7.87 13.51
N ILE A 116 18.12 -8.64 14.20
CA ILE A 116 16.98 -8.09 14.96
C ILE A 116 17.47 -7.14 16.06
N ASN A 117 18.48 -7.52 16.83
CA ASN A 117 19.01 -6.69 17.91
C ASN A 117 19.69 -5.42 17.39
N GLN A 118 20.36 -5.51 16.26
CA GLN A 118 21.01 -4.39 15.58
C GLN A 118 20.08 -3.56 14.72
N ARG A 119 18.82 -3.97 14.56
CA ARG A 119 17.82 -3.31 13.71
C ARG A 119 18.25 -3.27 12.23
N ILE A 120 18.74 -4.37 11.71
CA ILE A 120 19.24 -4.49 10.34
C ILE A 120 18.34 -5.44 9.52
N LEU A 121 17.99 -5.02 8.29
CA LEU A 121 17.38 -5.84 7.26
C LEU A 121 18.45 -6.33 6.30
N ARG A 122 18.83 -7.58 6.41
CA ARG A 122 19.89 -8.23 5.63
C ARG A 122 19.34 -9.40 4.86
N HIS A 123 19.69 -9.55 3.57
CA HIS A 123 19.37 -10.75 2.80
C HIS A 123 20.12 -11.97 3.34
N VAL A 124 19.53 -13.15 3.17
CA VAL A 124 20.10 -14.38 3.75
C VAL A 124 21.29 -14.90 2.96
N SER A 125 21.14 -14.99 1.64
CA SER A 125 22.12 -15.64 0.75
C SER A 125 22.00 -15.12 -0.69
N ALA A 126 22.82 -15.65 -1.60
CA ALA A 126 22.74 -15.38 -3.03
C ALA A 126 21.37 -15.80 -3.65
N ALA A 127 20.66 -16.73 -3.03
CA ALA A 127 19.30 -17.10 -3.45
C ALA A 127 18.31 -15.92 -3.44
N PHE A 128 18.67 -14.81 -2.79
CA PHE A 128 17.88 -13.57 -2.83
C PHE A 128 17.57 -13.11 -4.27
N THR A 129 18.51 -13.27 -5.20
CA THR A 129 18.35 -12.85 -6.60
C THR A 129 17.41 -13.74 -7.41
N GLU A 130 17.02 -14.88 -6.90
CA GLU A 130 16.11 -15.79 -7.62
C GLU A 130 14.72 -15.21 -7.82
N ASP A 131 14.19 -14.43 -6.86
CA ASP A 131 12.88 -13.79 -6.96
C ASP A 131 13.00 -12.26 -6.86
N PRO A 132 12.83 -11.51 -7.96
CA PRO A 132 12.86 -10.05 -7.96
C PRO A 132 11.84 -9.39 -7.02
N LEU A 133 10.76 -10.09 -6.66
CA LEU A 133 9.79 -9.57 -5.69
C LEU A 133 10.40 -9.32 -4.31
N ARG A 134 11.50 -9.99 -3.98
CA ARG A 134 12.21 -9.79 -2.71
C ARG A 134 12.70 -8.35 -2.54
N VAL A 135 13.01 -7.65 -3.64
CA VAL A 135 13.34 -6.22 -3.61
C VAL A 135 12.18 -5.40 -3.02
N LEU A 136 10.96 -5.61 -3.51
CA LEU A 136 9.78 -4.94 -2.99
C LEU A 136 9.46 -5.38 -1.56
N ARG A 137 9.68 -6.66 -1.25
CA ARG A 137 9.48 -7.19 0.11
C ARG A 137 10.41 -6.54 1.12
N VAL A 138 11.70 -6.35 0.79
CA VAL A 138 12.67 -5.64 1.65
C VAL A 138 12.24 -4.18 1.85
N ALA A 139 11.88 -3.46 0.79
CA ALA A 139 11.38 -2.10 0.88
C ALA A 139 10.11 -2.01 1.78
N ARG A 140 9.20 -2.98 1.67
CA ARG A 140 8.02 -3.06 2.54
C ARG A 140 8.37 -3.39 3.99
N PHE A 141 9.32 -4.28 4.25
CA PHE A 141 9.78 -4.55 5.62
C PHE A 141 10.47 -3.32 6.23
N ALA A 142 11.23 -2.57 5.44
CA ALA A 142 11.80 -1.31 5.88
C ALA A 142 10.69 -0.32 6.27
N ALA A 143 9.65 -0.15 5.46
CA ALA A 143 8.48 0.66 5.81
C ALA A 143 7.75 0.15 7.07
N ARG A 144 7.60 -1.18 7.21
CA ARG A 144 6.94 -1.80 8.37
C ARG A 144 7.70 -1.55 9.67
N PHE A 145 9.02 -1.61 9.63
CA PHE A 145 9.87 -1.58 10.82
C PHE A 145 10.66 -0.27 10.99
N HIS A 146 10.41 0.73 10.14
CA HIS A 146 11.09 2.03 10.23
C HIS A 146 10.94 2.66 11.61
N HIS A 147 9.72 2.68 12.14
CA HIS A 147 9.43 3.23 13.48
C HIS A 147 10.11 2.46 14.64
N LEU A 148 10.65 1.27 14.39
CA LEU A 148 11.47 0.50 15.33
C LEU A 148 12.96 0.73 15.13
N GLY A 149 13.36 1.61 14.20
CA GLY A 149 14.75 1.97 13.90
C GLY A 149 15.46 0.99 12.95
N PHE A 150 14.76 0.14 12.22
CA PHE A 150 15.40 -0.76 11.25
C PHE A 150 15.89 -0.01 10.02
N THR A 151 17.09 -0.41 9.55
CA THR A 151 17.72 0.05 8.32
C THR A 151 18.11 -1.14 7.44
N ILE A 152 18.25 -0.91 6.13
CA ILE A 152 18.71 -1.95 5.21
C ILE A 152 20.24 -2.01 5.26
N ALA A 153 20.80 -3.23 5.34
CA ALA A 153 22.24 -3.45 5.23
C ALA A 153 22.78 -2.96 3.89
N THR A 154 23.95 -2.33 3.89
CA THR A 154 24.55 -1.75 2.67
C THR A 154 24.71 -2.78 1.55
N GLU A 155 25.17 -3.99 1.87
CA GLU A 155 25.31 -5.08 0.90
C GLU A 155 23.96 -5.54 0.32
N THR A 156 22.87 -5.45 1.11
CA THR A 156 21.52 -5.77 0.63
C THR A 156 20.99 -4.67 -0.29
N LEU A 157 21.21 -3.41 0.07
CA LEU A 157 20.83 -2.27 -0.76
C LEU A 157 21.56 -2.30 -2.12
N ASN A 158 22.87 -2.57 -2.11
CA ASN A 158 23.67 -2.72 -3.32
C ASN A 158 23.19 -3.88 -4.20
N LEU A 159 22.81 -5.02 -3.59
CA LEU A 159 22.25 -6.16 -4.31
C LEU A 159 20.91 -5.81 -4.95
N MET A 160 20.02 -5.14 -4.21
CA MET A 160 18.71 -4.68 -4.74
C MET A 160 18.91 -3.73 -5.92
N GLN A 161 19.83 -2.76 -5.81
CA GLN A 161 20.15 -1.81 -6.87
C GLN A 161 20.71 -2.55 -8.11
N LYS A 162 21.59 -3.53 -7.92
CA LYS A 162 22.10 -4.35 -9.02
C LYS A 162 20.96 -5.08 -9.74
N MET A 163 20.04 -5.71 -9.02
CA MET A 163 18.88 -6.40 -9.63
C MET A 163 17.98 -5.46 -10.44
N VAL A 164 17.86 -4.18 -10.03
CA VAL A 164 17.16 -3.16 -10.80
C VAL A 164 17.90 -2.85 -12.11
N ILE A 165 19.21 -2.64 -12.05
CA ILE A 165 20.07 -2.35 -13.22
C ILE A 165 20.08 -3.52 -14.21
N ASP A 166 20.13 -4.76 -13.70
CA ASP A 166 20.10 -5.98 -14.50
C ASP A 166 18.73 -6.27 -15.15
N GLY A 167 17.73 -5.44 -14.89
CA GLY A 167 16.39 -5.55 -15.53
C GLY A 167 15.46 -6.58 -14.89
N GLU A 168 15.78 -7.12 -13.74
CA GLU A 168 14.97 -8.16 -13.07
C GLU A 168 13.58 -7.64 -12.65
N ILE A 169 13.47 -6.36 -12.27
CA ILE A 169 12.22 -5.76 -11.77
C ILE A 169 11.14 -5.70 -12.84
N GLN A 170 11.50 -5.54 -14.12
CA GLN A 170 10.56 -5.53 -15.24
C GLN A 170 9.85 -6.87 -15.47
N THR A 171 10.39 -7.97 -14.92
CA THR A 171 9.79 -9.31 -15.04
C THR A 171 8.64 -9.55 -14.07
N LEU A 172 8.42 -8.64 -13.11
CA LEU A 172 7.37 -8.76 -12.12
C LEU A 172 5.98 -8.54 -12.72
N THR A 173 5.03 -9.40 -12.36
CA THR A 173 3.64 -9.20 -12.76
C THR A 173 3.01 -8.05 -11.96
N PRO A 174 2.14 -7.23 -12.58
CA PRO A 174 1.50 -6.10 -11.91
C PRO A 174 0.78 -6.48 -10.61
N GLU A 175 0.15 -7.64 -10.57
CA GLU A 175 -0.59 -8.14 -9.40
C GLU A 175 0.34 -8.42 -8.21
N ARG A 176 1.53 -8.98 -8.46
CA ARG A 176 2.52 -9.21 -7.39
C ARG A 176 3.05 -7.88 -6.87
N VAL A 177 3.36 -6.94 -7.77
CA VAL A 177 3.80 -5.58 -7.42
C VAL A 177 2.74 -4.89 -6.58
N TRP A 178 1.48 -4.89 -7.05
CA TRP A 178 0.38 -4.27 -6.32
C TRP A 178 0.18 -4.87 -4.92
N LYS A 179 0.23 -6.18 -4.79
CA LYS A 179 0.05 -6.86 -3.50
C LYS A 179 1.10 -6.43 -2.46
N GLU A 180 2.37 -6.25 -2.84
CA GLU A 180 3.39 -5.74 -1.93
C GLU A 180 3.21 -4.25 -1.65
N THR A 181 2.78 -3.46 -2.64
CA THR A 181 2.46 -2.03 -2.48
C THR A 181 1.27 -1.82 -1.56
N GLU A 182 0.18 -2.58 -1.73
CA GLU A 182 -0.99 -2.51 -0.84
C GLU A 182 -0.61 -2.81 0.61
N LYS A 183 0.24 -3.83 0.83
CA LYS A 183 0.79 -4.14 2.15
C LYS A 183 1.70 -3.03 2.69
N ALA A 184 2.47 -2.37 1.82
CA ALA A 184 3.32 -1.26 2.21
C ALA A 184 2.49 -0.02 2.60
N LEU A 185 1.44 0.28 1.85
CA LEU A 185 0.48 1.34 2.19
C LEU A 185 -0.15 1.13 3.57
N ASN A 186 -0.36 -0.14 3.99
CA ASN A 186 -0.92 -0.47 5.29
C ASN A 186 0.09 -0.41 6.46
N THR A 187 1.32 0.00 6.21
CA THR A 187 2.33 0.18 7.27
C THR A 187 2.18 1.51 8.00
N LYS A 188 2.91 1.68 9.09
CA LYS A 188 2.98 2.94 9.83
C LYS A 188 3.77 4.02 9.09
N ASP A 189 4.74 3.61 8.28
CA ASP A 189 5.65 4.51 7.56
C ASP A 189 5.66 4.20 6.04
N PRO A 190 4.50 4.29 5.33
CA PRO A 190 4.38 3.85 3.94
C PRO A 190 5.29 4.63 2.97
N GLN A 191 5.63 5.89 3.27
CA GLN A 191 6.52 6.72 2.48
C GLN A 191 7.92 6.11 2.31
N ILE A 192 8.38 5.32 3.28
CA ILE A 192 9.70 4.67 3.25
C ILE A 192 9.78 3.64 2.12
N PHE A 193 8.69 2.93 1.83
CA PHE A 193 8.64 2.01 0.70
C PHE A 193 8.99 2.70 -0.62
N PHE A 194 8.34 3.82 -0.90
CA PHE A 194 8.54 4.58 -2.14
C PHE A 194 9.90 5.28 -2.17
N SER A 195 10.38 5.78 -1.03
CA SER A 195 11.73 6.36 -0.91
C SER A 195 12.80 5.34 -1.28
N ILE A 196 12.74 4.12 -0.71
CA ILE A 196 13.71 3.05 -1.01
C ILE A 196 13.63 2.64 -2.48
N LEU A 197 12.42 2.44 -3.03
CA LEU A 197 12.28 2.11 -4.45
C LEU A 197 12.89 3.19 -5.34
N ARG A 198 12.79 4.47 -4.96
CA ARG A 198 13.42 5.57 -5.66
C ARG A 198 14.94 5.50 -5.57
N ASP A 199 15.48 5.33 -4.36
CA ASP A 199 16.93 5.32 -4.10
C ASP A 199 17.66 4.23 -4.90
N ILE A 200 16.98 3.09 -5.15
CA ILE A 200 17.53 1.99 -5.97
C ILE A 200 17.15 2.06 -7.46
N GLY A 201 16.37 3.08 -7.88
CA GLY A 201 15.92 3.24 -9.27
C GLY A 201 14.70 2.41 -9.66
N ALA A 202 14.12 1.63 -8.76
CA ALA A 202 12.95 0.80 -9.04
C ALA A 202 11.65 1.63 -9.18
N LEU A 203 11.57 2.80 -8.56
CA LEU A 203 10.37 3.66 -8.63
C LEU A 203 10.11 4.12 -10.06
N ALA A 204 11.15 4.54 -10.79
CA ALA A 204 11.05 4.99 -12.19
C ALA A 204 10.54 3.88 -13.13
N ILE A 205 10.77 2.61 -12.78
CA ILE A 205 10.34 1.45 -13.56
C ILE A 205 8.88 1.08 -13.22
N LEU A 206 8.57 1.00 -11.93
CA LEU A 206 7.29 0.51 -11.44
C LEU A 206 6.21 1.60 -11.42
N TYR A 207 6.59 2.82 -11.07
CA TYR A 207 5.69 3.96 -10.85
C TYR A 207 6.26 5.26 -11.43
N PRO A 208 6.52 5.31 -12.77
CA PRO A 208 7.12 6.49 -13.41
C PRO A 208 6.30 7.75 -13.17
N GLU A 209 4.96 7.64 -13.04
CA GLU A 209 4.07 8.77 -12.76
C GLU A 209 4.28 9.36 -11.35
N ILE A 210 4.79 8.57 -10.42
CA ILE A 210 5.17 9.03 -9.07
C ILE A 210 6.61 9.52 -9.08
N ASP A 211 7.51 8.80 -9.78
CA ASP A 211 8.94 9.16 -9.80
C ASP A 211 9.19 10.53 -10.42
N ILE A 212 8.46 10.87 -11.50
CA ILE A 212 8.61 12.16 -12.18
C ILE A 212 8.27 13.35 -11.29
N LEU A 213 7.44 13.19 -10.24
CA LEU A 213 7.11 14.24 -9.30
C LEU A 213 8.36 14.80 -8.59
N PHE A 214 9.41 13.99 -8.47
CA PHE A 214 10.67 14.42 -7.85
C PHE A 214 11.47 15.38 -8.73
N SER A 215 11.15 15.51 -10.01
CA SER A 215 11.75 16.48 -10.91
C SER A 215 10.95 17.81 -10.97
N ILE A 216 9.76 17.86 -10.37
CA ILE A 216 8.89 19.03 -10.41
C ILE A 216 9.17 19.90 -9.17
N PRO A 217 9.58 21.17 -9.35
CA PRO A 217 9.76 22.08 -8.22
C PRO A 217 8.41 22.42 -7.57
N ASN A 218 8.39 22.50 -6.23
CA ASN A 218 7.26 22.98 -5.48
C ASN A 218 7.55 24.39 -4.94
N ILE A 219 6.51 25.18 -4.73
CA ILE A 219 6.59 26.55 -4.20
C ILE A 219 7.19 26.64 -2.78
N HIS A 220 7.30 25.53 -2.07
CA HIS A 220 7.79 25.43 -0.68
C HIS A 220 9.25 24.93 -0.58
N GLN A 221 10.10 25.18 -1.59
CA GLN A 221 11.53 24.80 -1.63
C GLN A 221 11.80 23.27 -1.61
N GLN A 222 10.77 22.45 -1.77
CA GLN A 222 10.88 21.00 -1.94
C GLN A 222 10.51 20.64 -3.38
N ASN A 223 10.90 19.45 -3.85
CA ASN A 223 10.28 18.91 -5.04
C ASN A 223 8.92 18.26 -4.69
N LEU A 224 8.05 18.16 -5.68
CA LEU A 224 6.68 17.67 -5.49
C LEU A 224 6.65 16.21 -5.02
N GLY A 225 7.65 15.40 -5.39
CA GLY A 225 7.76 14.01 -4.93
C GLY A 225 8.02 13.92 -3.42
N GLN A 226 8.96 14.71 -2.89
CA GLN A 226 9.20 14.79 -1.44
C GLN A 226 7.96 15.30 -0.69
N PHE A 227 7.29 16.29 -1.24
CA PHE A 227 6.03 16.80 -0.71
C PHE A 227 4.98 15.68 -0.63
N THR A 228 4.79 14.93 -1.72
CA THR A 228 3.84 13.81 -1.79
C THR A 228 4.16 12.71 -0.77
N LEU A 229 5.44 12.34 -0.59
CA LEU A 229 5.83 11.36 0.42
C LEU A 229 5.61 11.88 1.85
N SER A 230 5.79 13.18 2.09
CA SER A 230 5.46 13.79 3.39
C SER A 230 3.96 13.77 3.66
N ALA A 231 3.13 14.07 2.65
CA ALA A 231 1.67 13.93 2.76
C ALA A 231 1.25 12.48 3.02
N LEU A 232 1.90 11.50 2.37
CA LEU A 232 1.66 10.07 2.60
C LEU A 232 2.00 9.65 4.04
N LYS A 233 3.05 10.23 4.63
CA LYS A 233 3.37 10.03 6.05
C LYS A 233 2.26 10.59 6.95
N TYR A 234 1.84 11.83 6.71
CA TYR A 234 0.79 12.44 7.53
C TYR A 234 -0.55 11.71 7.42
N VAL A 235 -0.97 11.32 6.21
CA VAL A 235 -2.22 10.57 6.05
C VAL A 235 -2.19 9.20 6.75
N SER A 236 -1.01 8.57 6.84
CA SER A 236 -0.87 7.28 7.54
C SER A 236 -1.12 7.38 9.05
N GLU A 237 -0.99 8.58 9.61
CA GLU A 237 -1.31 8.90 11.01
C GLU A 237 -2.80 9.23 11.21
N MET A 238 -3.49 9.66 10.14
CA MET A 238 -4.90 10.07 10.18
C MET A 238 -5.88 8.92 9.94
N THR A 239 -5.51 7.94 9.13
CA THR A 239 -6.42 6.84 8.75
C THR A 239 -5.68 5.55 8.41
N ASN A 240 -6.37 4.42 8.59
CA ASN A 240 -5.92 3.10 8.14
C ASN A 240 -6.55 2.68 6.79
N GLU A 241 -7.34 3.54 6.16
CA GLU A 241 -7.94 3.27 4.85
C GLU A 241 -6.88 3.39 3.75
N ASN A 242 -6.47 2.27 3.19
CA ASN A 242 -5.45 2.24 2.13
C ASN A 242 -5.88 3.00 0.86
N GLU A 243 -7.18 3.07 0.59
CA GLU A 243 -7.74 3.83 -0.53
C GLU A 243 -7.41 5.33 -0.41
N ILE A 244 -7.48 5.89 0.80
CA ILE A 244 -7.14 7.29 1.08
C ILE A 244 -5.62 7.50 0.97
N ARG A 245 -4.83 6.55 1.52
CA ARG A 245 -3.36 6.62 1.44
C ARG A 245 -2.87 6.57 -0.01
N PHE A 246 -3.45 5.68 -0.84
CA PHE A 246 -3.16 5.62 -2.27
C PHE A 246 -3.61 6.89 -3.00
N ALA A 247 -4.79 7.43 -2.67
CA ALA A 247 -5.27 8.68 -3.24
C ALA A 247 -4.35 9.87 -2.90
N THR A 248 -3.79 9.91 -1.68
CA THR A 248 -2.80 10.91 -1.28
C THR A 248 -1.50 10.78 -2.09
N LEU A 249 -1.02 9.56 -2.30
CA LEU A 249 0.14 9.30 -3.15
C LEU A 249 -0.06 9.76 -4.60
N CYS A 250 -1.29 9.65 -5.12
CA CYS A 250 -1.63 10.00 -6.50
C CYS A 250 -2.11 11.44 -6.69
N CYS A 251 -2.29 12.23 -5.62
CA CYS A 251 -2.97 13.51 -5.66
C CYS A 251 -2.37 14.49 -6.70
N HIS A 252 -1.06 14.40 -6.93
CA HIS A 252 -0.32 15.32 -7.80
C HIS A 252 0.15 14.74 -9.13
N VAL A 253 -0.22 13.50 -9.49
CA VAL A 253 0.30 12.84 -10.71
C VAL A 253 -0.11 13.54 -12.02
N GLU A 254 -1.20 14.31 -11.99
CA GLU A 254 -1.68 15.09 -13.16
C GLU A 254 -1.07 16.48 -13.28
N THR A 255 -0.26 16.93 -12.33
CA THR A 255 0.30 18.30 -12.31
C THR A 255 1.13 18.60 -13.55
N ILE A 256 1.73 17.57 -14.18
CA ILE A 256 2.54 17.70 -15.40
C ILE A 256 1.70 18.13 -16.60
N ASN A 257 0.44 17.70 -16.67
CA ASN A 257 -0.45 17.93 -17.82
C ASN A 257 -1.36 19.15 -17.64
N ASN A 258 -1.41 19.76 -16.46
CA ASN A 258 -2.32 20.87 -16.14
C ASN A 258 -1.93 22.23 -16.76
N ALA A 259 -1.07 22.25 -17.80
CA ALA A 259 -0.89 23.45 -18.63
C ALA A 259 -2.17 23.84 -19.40
N VAL A 260 -3.17 22.96 -19.48
CA VAL A 260 -4.47 23.22 -20.13
C VAL A 260 -5.57 23.16 -19.04
N LYS A 261 -6.05 24.32 -18.60
CA LYS A 261 -7.24 24.45 -17.74
C LYS A 261 -8.47 23.98 -18.52
N SER A 262 -8.87 22.73 -18.38
CA SER A 262 -10.15 22.21 -18.87
C SER A 262 -11.10 21.99 -17.71
N GLU A 263 -12.40 22.23 -17.91
CA GLU A 263 -13.44 21.99 -16.90
C GLU A 263 -13.51 20.50 -16.46
N HIS A 264 -13.00 19.60 -17.30
CA HIS A 264 -12.88 18.17 -17.04
C HIS A 264 -11.47 17.68 -17.44
N PRO A 265 -10.46 17.85 -16.59
CA PRO A 265 -9.13 17.36 -16.92
C PRO A 265 -9.18 15.83 -17.11
N HIS A 266 -8.67 15.39 -18.25
CA HIS A 266 -8.44 13.96 -18.46
C HIS A 266 -7.34 13.52 -17.49
N LEU A 267 -7.63 12.51 -16.67
CA LEU A 267 -6.67 11.95 -15.71
C LEU A 267 -5.80 10.89 -16.38
N ILE A 268 -5.04 11.32 -17.40
CA ILE A 268 -4.29 10.42 -18.28
C ILE A 268 -3.22 9.64 -17.50
N GLN A 269 -2.46 10.34 -16.65
CA GLN A 269 -1.39 9.71 -15.88
C GLN A 269 -1.94 8.73 -14.85
N LEU A 270 -3.00 9.12 -14.13
CA LEU A 270 -3.64 8.25 -13.16
C LEU A 270 -4.27 7.01 -13.82
N GLU A 271 -4.92 7.19 -14.97
CA GLU A 271 -5.51 6.08 -15.73
C GLU A 271 -4.43 5.10 -16.21
N GLN A 272 -3.32 5.61 -16.77
CA GLN A 272 -2.18 4.78 -17.19
C GLN A 272 -1.57 4.01 -16.01
N LEU A 273 -1.33 4.69 -14.88
CA LEU A 273 -0.86 4.06 -13.64
C LEU A 273 -1.80 2.92 -13.21
N CYS A 274 -3.10 3.21 -13.13
CA CYS A 274 -4.10 2.26 -12.65
C CYS A 274 -4.24 1.04 -13.57
N GLN A 275 -4.23 1.23 -14.87
CA GLN A 275 -4.31 0.14 -15.87
C GLN A 275 -3.06 -0.72 -15.85
N ARG A 276 -1.87 -0.10 -15.88
CA ARG A 276 -0.58 -0.79 -15.91
C ARG A 276 -0.33 -1.60 -14.64
N CYS A 277 -0.65 -1.03 -13.48
CA CYS A 277 -0.46 -1.68 -12.17
C CYS A 277 -1.68 -2.51 -11.72
N LYS A 278 -2.73 -2.60 -12.53
CA LYS A 278 -3.98 -3.34 -12.23
C LYS A 278 -4.57 -2.97 -10.86
N ILE A 279 -4.59 -1.67 -10.58
CA ILE A 279 -5.11 -1.13 -9.32
C ILE A 279 -6.60 -1.44 -9.19
N PRO A 280 -7.10 -1.96 -8.05
CA PRO A 280 -8.53 -2.22 -7.87
C PRO A 280 -9.38 -0.95 -7.91
N ASN A 281 -10.60 -1.04 -8.46
CA ASN A 281 -11.52 0.08 -8.67
C ASN A 281 -11.78 0.94 -7.40
N LYS A 282 -11.79 0.33 -6.21
CA LYS A 282 -11.99 1.06 -4.96
C LYS A 282 -10.90 2.10 -4.68
N TYR A 283 -9.64 1.81 -5.05
CA TYR A 283 -8.50 2.74 -4.96
C TYR A 283 -8.59 3.83 -6.04
N GLN A 284 -8.86 3.41 -7.28
CA GLN A 284 -8.96 4.32 -8.41
C GLN A 284 -10.02 5.41 -8.16
N LYS A 285 -11.16 5.04 -7.57
CA LYS A 285 -12.27 5.95 -7.31
C LYS A 285 -11.84 7.13 -6.43
N ILE A 286 -11.18 6.86 -5.32
CA ILE A 286 -10.76 7.92 -4.38
C ILE A 286 -9.59 8.72 -4.94
N ALA A 287 -8.64 8.07 -5.64
CA ALA A 287 -7.55 8.75 -6.33
C ALA A 287 -8.06 9.73 -7.40
N ASN A 288 -9.09 9.32 -8.19
CA ASN A 288 -9.77 10.20 -9.13
C ASN A 288 -10.35 11.45 -8.47
N LEU A 289 -11.01 11.29 -7.32
CA LEU A 289 -11.55 12.43 -6.56
C LEU A 289 -10.44 13.36 -6.07
N ALA A 290 -9.34 12.80 -5.55
CA ALA A 290 -8.20 13.57 -5.08
C ALA A 290 -7.54 14.38 -6.20
N CYS A 291 -7.20 13.75 -7.32
CA CYS A 291 -6.58 14.43 -8.47
C CYS A 291 -7.44 15.56 -9.04
N ARG A 292 -8.78 15.38 -9.07
CA ARG A 292 -9.70 16.38 -9.64
C ARG A 292 -10.00 17.55 -8.72
N TYR A 293 -10.12 17.28 -7.41
CA TYR A 293 -10.79 18.22 -6.52
C TYR A 293 -9.96 18.69 -5.35
N CYS A 294 -8.76 18.17 -5.09
CA CYS A 294 -7.94 18.58 -3.96
C CYS A 294 -7.60 20.09 -4.05
N GLU A 295 -7.18 20.57 -5.22
CA GLU A 295 -6.87 22.00 -5.44
C GLU A 295 -8.12 22.87 -5.27
N LEU A 296 -9.29 22.46 -5.77
CA LEU A 296 -10.55 23.18 -5.57
C LEU A 296 -10.92 23.26 -4.09
N VAL A 297 -10.73 22.18 -3.35
CA VAL A 297 -10.99 22.16 -1.90
C VAL A 297 -10.05 23.11 -1.17
N HIS A 298 -8.76 23.16 -1.51
CA HIS A 298 -7.82 24.12 -0.92
C HIS A 298 -8.24 25.57 -1.15
N ASN A 299 -8.89 25.85 -2.28
CA ASN A 299 -9.38 27.18 -2.66
C ASN A 299 -10.87 27.40 -2.39
N ILE A 300 -11.53 26.57 -1.57
CA ILE A 300 -13.00 26.57 -1.36
C ILE A 300 -13.55 27.95 -0.98
N GLY A 301 -12.80 28.73 -0.22
CA GLY A 301 -13.20 30.09 0.19
C GLY A 301 -13.31 31.12 -0.96
N LYS A 302 -12.83 30.77 -2.16
CA LYS A 302 -12.93 31.58 -3.37
C LYS A 302 -14.07 31.12 -4.29
N LEU A 303 -14.68 29.98 -4.00
CA LEU A 303 -15.71 29.39 -4.84
C LEU A 303 -17.07 30.01 -4.55
N SER A 304 -17.87 30.21 -5.61
CA SER A 304 -19.27 30.57 -5.52
C SER A 304 -20.12 29.43 -4.98
N ALA A 305 -21.33 29.73 -4.49
CA ALA A 305 -22.30 28.71 -4.08
C ALA A 305 -22.60 27.69 -5.19
N THR A 306 -22.62 28.13 -6.45
CA THR A 306 -22.84 27.25 -7.61
C THR A 306 -21.69 26.26 -7.78
N GLU A 307 -20.43 26.71 -7.69
CA GLU A 307 -19.26 25.85 -7.81
C GLU A 307 -19.20 24.85 -6.65
N ILE A 308 -19.54 25.27 -5.42
CA ILE A 308 -19.60 24.37 -4.25
C ILE A 308 -20.65 23.28 -4.45
N VAL A 309 -21.87 23.60 -4.91
CA VAL A 309 -22.92 22.59 -5.19
C VAL A 309 -22.49 21.66 -6.29
N THR A 310 -21.82 22.18 -7.33
CA THR A 310 -21.25 21.38 -8.44
C THR A 310 -20.19 20.42 -7.91
N LEU A 311 -19.26 20.89 -7.08
CA LEU A 311 -18.26 20.05 -6.42
C LEU A 311 -18.90 18.91 -5.60
N LEU A 312 -19.90 19.24 -4.75
CA LEU A 312 -20.62 18.26 -3.96
C LEU A 312 -21.34 17.19 -4.84
N ASN A 313 -21.94 17.63 -5.96
CA ASN A 313 -22.55 16.71 -6.91
C ASN A 313 -21.51 15.77 -7.57
N ASN A 314 -20.38 16.31 -7.99
CA ASN A 314 -19.31 15.57 -8.68
C ASN A 314 -18.59 14.56 -7.76
N ILE A 315 -18.51 14.85 -6.45
CA ILE A 315 -18.01 13.92 -5.43
C ILE A 315 -19.03 12.79 -5.16
N ASP A 316 -20.28 12.96 -5.61
CA ASP A 316 -21.40 12.03 -5.37
C ASP A 316 -21.75 11.88 -3.88
N VAL A 317 -21.67 12.96 -3.11
CA VAL A 317 -21.86 12.95 -1.65
C VAL A 317 -23.27 12.55 -1.23
N TRP A 318 -24.26 12.70 -2.11
CA TRP A 318 -25.66 12.44 -1.81
C TRP A 318 -25.95 10.94 -1.70
N ARG A 319 -25.29 10.12 -2.51
CA ARG A 319 -25.36 8.66 -2.50
C ARG A 319 -24.25 8.05 -1.64
N ASN A 320 -23.08 8.66 -1.64
CA ASN A 320 -21.88 8.19 -0.97
C ASN A 320 -21.26 9.30 -0.09
N PRO A 321 -21.84 9.62 1.07
CA PRO A 321 -21.35 10.69 1.95
C PRO A 321 -19.91 10.50 2.41
N HIS A 322 -19.45 9.24 2.43
CA HIS A 322 -18.07 8.90 2.83
C HIS A 322 -17.01 9.46 1.88
N HIS A 323 -17.31 9.65 0.59
CA HIS A 323 -16.39 10.25 -0.37
C HIS A 323 -15.91 11.65 0.04
N LEU A 324 -16.81 12.46 0.63
CA LEU A 324 -16.45 13.78 1.13
C LEU A 324 -15.39 13.68 2.24
N GLN A 325 -15.59 12.76 3.19
CA GLN A 325 -14.67 12.56 4.30
C GLN A 325 -13.31 12.06 3.79
N GLN A 326 -13.31 11.10 2.87
CA GLN A 326 -12.09 10.55 2.27
C GLN A 326 -11.29 11.64 1.54
N LEU A 327 -11.95 12.45 0.70
CA LEU A 327 -11.31 13.58 0.01
C LEU A 327 -10.75 14.60 1.00
N LEU A 328 -11.51 14.95 2.04
CA LEU A 328 -11.07 15.92 3.04
C LEU A 328 -9.86 15.43 3.84
N ILE A 329 -9.74 14.12 4.11
CA ILE A 329 -8.55 13.55 4.76
C ILE A 329 -7.33 13.71 3.85
N VAL A 330 -7.44 13.44 2.54
CA VAL A 330 -6.35 13.68 1.57
C VAL A 330 -5.92 15.15 1.60
N CYS A 331 -6.87 16.07 1.46
CA CYS A 331 -6.58 17.50 1.46
C CYS A 331 -5.99 18.00 2.79
N CYS A 332 -6.40 17.43 3.93
CA CYS A 332 -5.81 17.72 5.23
C CYS A 332 -4.35 17.30 5.32
N ALA A 333 -4.03 16.08 4.82
CA ALA A 333 -2.66 15.58 4.81
C ALA A 333 -1.76 16.44 3.94
N ASP A 334 -2.25 16.85 2.77
CA ASP A 334 -1.58 17.75 1.84
C ASP A 334 -1.29 19.12 2.47
N ALA A 335 -2.31 19.75 3.05
CA ALA A 335 -2.18 21.04 3.75
C ALA A 335 -1.24 20.97 4.95
N LYS A 336 -1.13 19.84 5.63
CA LYS A 336 -0.25 19.64 6.79
C LYS A 336 1.23 19.74 6.41
N VAL A 337 1.59 19.31 5.20
CA VAL A 337 2.97 19.46 4.68
C VAL A 337 3.36 20.94 4.56
N ILE A 338 2.41 21.78 4.15
CA ILE A 338 2.65 23.24 3.96
C ILE A 338 2.79 23.96 5.30
N ASN A 339 1.90 23.68 6.22
CA ASN A 339 1.71 24.52 7.41
C ASN A 339 2.56 24.09 8.62
N HIS A 340 3.13 22.90 8.64
CA HIS A 340 3.93 22.32 9.74
C HIS A 340 3.35 22.50 11.16
N ASN A 341 2.13 23.04 11.28
CA ASN A 341 1.52 23.41 12.55
C ASN A 341 0.30 22.53 12.84
N ASP A 342 0.49 21.57 13.74
CA ASP A 342 -0.55 20.62 14.15
C ASP A 342 -1.80 21.24 14.79
N ARG A 343 -1.70 22.52 15.21
CA ARG A 343 -2.78 23.22 15.92
C ARG A 343 -3.66 24.07 15.00
N GLN A 344 -3.28 24.27 13.76
CA GLN A 344 -4.07 25.10 12.85
C GLN A 344 -5.17 24.27 12.19
N LEU A 345 -6.42 24.61 12.49
CA LEU A 345 -7.59 24.00 11.86
C LEU A 345 -7.55 24.26 10.34
N TYR A 346 -7.68 23.20 9.56
CA TYR A 346 -7.77 23.31 8.11
C TYR A 346 -9.12 23.91 7.71
N GLN A 347 -9.16 25.22 7.52
CA GLN A 347 -10.38 25.99 7.26
C GLN A 347 -11.21 25.47 6.07
N PRO A 348 -10.61 25.06 4.93
CA PRO A 348 -11.37 24.51 3.82
C PRO A 348 -12.26 23.30 4.20
N LYS A 349 -11.80 22.44 5.10
CA LYS A 349 -12.59 21.33 5.62
C LYS A 349 -13.86 21.83 6.32
N ILE A 350 -13.71 22.81 7.22
CA ILE A 350 -14.83 23.35 7.99
C ILE A 350 -15.87 24.00 7.07
N ILE A 351 -15.40 24.75 6.07
CA ILE A 351 -16.25 25.43 5.09
C ILE A 351 -17.04 24.38 4.29
N LEU A 352 -16.36 23.37 3.74
CA LEU A 352 -17.01 22.39 2.88
C LEU A 352 -17.97 21.46 3.65
N GLU A 353 -17.61 21.05 4.88
CA GLU A 353 -18.50 20.29 5.76
C GLU A 353 -19.77 21.10 6.11
N LYS A 354 -19.62 22.39 6.44
CA LYS A 354 -20.76 23.28 6.69
C LYS A 354 -21.64 23.43 5.45
N ALA A 355 -21.03 23.66 4.29
CA ALA A 355 -21.74 23.77 3.02
C ALA A 355 -22.53 22.49 2.69
N TYR A 356 -21.90 21.33 2.91
CA TYR A 356 -22.59 20.03 2.75
C TYR A 356 -23.81 19.90 3.66
N GLN A 357 -23.72 20.27 4.95
CA GLN A 357 -24.85 20.19 5.88
C GLN A 357 -25.98 21.14 5.48
N ILE A 358 -25.67 22.39 5.08
CA ILE A 358 -26.67 23.34 4.58
C ILE A 358 -27.36 22.79 3.31
N ALA A 359 -26.57 22.31 2.33
CA ALA A 359 -27.15 21.79 1.09
C ALA A 359 -27.96 20.51 1.32
N LYS A 360 -27.58 19.66 2.30
CA LYS A 360 -28.29 18.45 2.69
C LYS A 360 -29.63 18.73 3.37
N SER A 361 -29.78 19.85 4.05
CA SER A 361 -31.04 20.22 4.72
C SER A 361 -32.17 20.57 3.75
N VAL A 362 -31.87 20.81 2.47
CA VAL A 362 -32.88 21.10 1.44
C VAL A 362 -33.76 19.86 1.19
N SER A 363 -35.05 20.00 1.40
CA SER A 363 -36.00 18.91 1.36
C SER A 363 -36.43 18.55 -0.06
N ILE A 364 -36.11 17.36 -0.52
CA ILE A 364 -36.61 16.80 -1.79
C ILE A 364 -38.14 16.60 -1.73
N LYS A 365 -38.69 16.26 -0.54
CA LYS A 365 -40.11 16.00 -0.37
C LYS A 365 -40.99 17.22 -0.67
N GLU A 366 -40.48 18.40 -0.27
CA GLU A 366 -41.20 19.66 -0.55
C GLU A 366 -41.23 19.96 -2.05
N ILE A 367 -40.11 19.72 -2.76
CA ILE A 367 -40.01 19.91 -4.20
C ILE A 367 -41.02 19.01 -4.94
N ILE A 368 -41.11 17.73 -4.53
CA ILE A 368 -42.08 16.80 -5.10
C ILE A 368 -43.52 17.24 -4.79
N ALA A 369 -43.81 17.73 -3.56
CA ALA A 369 -45.11 18.22 -3.17
C ALA A 369 -45.54 19.45 -3.95
N GLU A 370 -44.62 20.26 -4.43
CA GLU A 370 -44.86 21.41 -5.30
C GLU A 370 -45.10 21.03 -6.77
N GLY A 371 -45.05 19.75 -7.12
CA GLY A 371 -45.40 19.24 -8.44
C GLY A 371 -44.24 19.05 -9.42
N PHE A 372 -42.99 19.18 -8.98
CA PHE A 372 -41.85 18.89 -9.84
C PHE A 372 -41.71 17.38 -10.08
N ILE A 373 -41.35 16.96 -11.30
CA ILE A 373 -41.22 15.56 -11.71
C ILE A 373 -39.92 15.30 -12.45
N GLY A 374 -39.42 14.07 -12.39
CA GLY A 374 -38.28 13.58 -13.20
C GLY A 374 -37.02 14.43 -13.04
N LYS A 375 -36.50 14.94 -14.14
CA LYS A 375 -35.26 15.76 -14.17
C LYS A 375 -35.43 17.13 -13.52
N ASP A 376 -36.65 17.68 -13.50
CA ASP A 376 -36.95 18.99 -12.92
C ASP A 376 -36.73 19.01 -11.41
N ILE A 377 -36.97 17.87 -10.74
CA ILE A 377 -36.63 17.72 -9.31
C ILE A 377 -35.14 18.00 -9.05
N GLN A 378 -34.26 17.45 -9.86
CA GLN A 378 -32.82 17.64 -9.69
C GLN A 378 -32.38 19.09 -9.97
N ILE A 379 -32.98 19.72 -10.99
CA ILE A 379 -32.71 21.12 -11.35
C ILE A 379 -33.14 22.04 -10.20
N GLU A 380 -34.37 21.87 -9.71
CA GLU A 380 -34.89 22.69 -8.61
C GLU A 380 -34.16 22.43 -7.30
N LEU A 381 -33.78 21.18 -7.01
CA LEU A 381 -32.99 20.82 -5.84
C LEU A 381 -31.65 21.54 -5.85
N ASN A 382 -30.94 21.54 -6.98
CA ASN A 382 -29.67 22.26 -7.11
C ASN A 382 -29.88 23.78 -6.96
N ARG A 383 -30.93 24.34 -7.55
CA ARG A 383 -31.26 25.77 -7.41
C ARG A 383 -31.49 26.17 -5.94
N ARG A 384 -32.24 25.36 -5.18
CA ARG A 384 -32.50 25.59 -3.74
C ARG A 384 -31.23 25.42 -2.90
N ARG A 385 -30.39 24.44 -3.21
CA ARG A 385 -29.09 24.25 -2.54
C ARG A 385 -28.17 25.46 -2.74
N ILE A 386 -28.08 25.96 -3.98
CA ILE A 386 -27.32 27.18 -4.30
C ILE A 386 -27.86 28.38 -3.51
N LYS A 387 -29.19 28.58 -3.52
CA LYS A 387 -29.80 29.65 -2.75
C LYS A 387 -29.53 29.56 -1.24
N ALA A 388 -29.58 28.35 -0.68
CA ALA A 388 -29.33 28.12 0.74
C ALA A 388 -27.87 28.38 1.14
N LEU A 389 -26.91 28.21 0.22
CA LEU A 389 -25.48 28.52 0.44
C LEU A 389 -25.14 30.00 0.19
N SER A 390 -25.99 30.76 -0.50
CA SER A 390 -25.77 32.19 -0.80
C SER A 390 -26.27 33.11 0.31
N ASN A 391 -27.06 32.57 1.24
CA ASN A 391 -27.57 33.28 2.43
C ASN A 391 -26.62 33.05 3.62
#